data_a6fa5f9bb3dd094e24c970a3227c7ba4
#
_entry.id   a6fa5f9bb3dd094e24c970a3227c7ba4
#
_cell.length_a   1.000
_cell.length_b   1.000
_cell.length_c   1.000
_cell.angle_alpha   90.00
_cell.angle_beta   90.00
_cell.angle_gamma   90.00
#
_symmetry.space_group_name_H-M   'P 1'
#
loop_
_entity.id
_entity.type
_entity.pdbx_description
1 polymer ?
#
loop_
_entity_poly.entity_id
_entity_poly.type
_entity_poly.pdbx_seq_one_letter_code
_entity_poly.pdbx_strand_id
1 'polypeptide(L)'
;MGSATYTASATLPGFDVTVSPSSFTIAADGTQTFTVRMARKTDADAAPLGTWAVGKLIWNGGGHTVRSPIAVRPVALAAPGEVHAAASAGGSTSYEVTPGFSGTLDSSVAGLVAGTPNADTVTAGAFDPAVTGAATKKYTVVVAAGAKAARFSLDAANSGTDLDLYVYQGGTLVALSASGAADEEVTMLAPAAGTYDVYVNGFAGSSAYVLTNFVVDSVDAGNLVISPDPATVTSAEPITLTATWSGLDATKRYLGVVSYSNASDLTLVSVG
;
A
#
# COMPACT_ATOMS: atom_id res chain seq x y z
N MET A 1 44.94 -11.07 12.15
CA MET A 1 44.75 -9.62 12.41
C MET A 1 44.45 -9.46 13.89
N GLY A 2 44.96 -8.37 14.53
CA GLY A 2 44.63 -8.08 15.94
C GLY A 2 43.25 -7.42 16.07
N SER A 3 42.85 -7.14 17.33
CA SER A 3 41.65 -6.34 17.60
C SER A 3 41.83 -4.88 17.11
N ALA A 4 40.75 -4.25 16.63
CA ALA A 4 40.74 -2.87 16.16
C ALA A 4 39.57 -2.09 16.73
N THR A 5 39.80 -0.82 17.08
CA THR A 5 38.75 0.08 17.53
C THR A 5 38.25 0.88 16.35
N TYR A 6 36.92 0.91 16.18
CA TYR A 6 36.24 1.69 15.14
C TYR A 6 35.39 2.80 15.77
N THR A 7 35.33 3.93 15.10
CA THR A 7 34.51 5.08 15.50
C THR A 7 33.59 5.48 14.33
N ALA A 8 32.33 5.70 14.63
CA ALA A 8 31.31 6.08 13.66
C ALA A 8 31.27 7.60 13.42
N SER A 9 30.98 7.98 12.19
CA SER A 9 30.41 9.27 11.84
C SER A 9 29.29 9.09 10.82
N ALA A 10 28.20 9.83 10.96
CA ALA A 10 27.07 9.74 10.04
C ALA A 10 26.60 11.13 9.64
N THR A 11 26.17 11.26 8.39
CA THR A 11 25.58 12.49 7.86
C THR A 11 24.40 12.13 6.99
N LEU A 12 23.25 12.80 7.20
CA LEU A 12 22.05 12.69 6.38
C LEU A 12 21.39 14.07 6.38
N PRO A 13 21.31 14.75 5.22
CA PRO A 13 20.68 16.08 5.13
C PRO A 13 19.25 16.06 5.64
N GLY A 14 18.90 17.02 6.49
CA GLY A 14 17.56 17.16 7.06
C GLY A 14 17.21 16.22 8.21
N PHE A 15 18.23 15.48 8.73
CA PHE A 15 18.07 14.57 9.86
C PHE A 15 19.17 14.76 10.90
N ASP A 16 18.82 14.52 12.15
CA ASP A 16 19.76 14.27 13.23
C ASP A 16 20.03 12.76 13.28
N VAL A 17 21.30 12.39 13.12
CA VAL A 17 21.71 10.98 13.06
C VAL A 17 22.54 10.64 14.28
N THR A 18 22.14 9.62 15.02
CA THR A 18 22.91 9.06 16.15
C THR A 18 23.24 7.61 15.91
N VAL A 19 24.46 7.21 16.29
CA VAL A 19 24.93 5.81 16.19
C VAL A 19 25.27 5.32 17.60
N SER A 20 24.77 4.18 17.99
CA SER A 20 25.00 3.61 19.32
C SER A 20 25.32 2.11 19.24
N PRO A 21 26.49 1.68 19.80
CA PRO A 21 27.58 2.49 20.29
C PRO A 21 28.26 3.25 19.13
N SER A 22 28.72 4.48 19.37
CA SER A 22 29.45 5.28 18.36
C SER A 22 30.92 4.87 18.23
N SER A 23 31.42 4.04 19.14
CA SER A 23 32.74 3.44 19.09
C SER A 23 32.74 2.07 19.76
N PHE A 24 33.49 1.13 19.19
CA PHE A 24 33.68 -0.20 19.77
C PHE A 24 35.00 -0.82 19.31
N THR A 25 35.50 -1.77 20.08
CA THR A 25 36.64 -2.58 19.70
C THR A 25 36.17 -3.97 19.29
N ILE A 26 36.57 -4.43 18.10
CA ILE A 26 36.20 -5.74 17.56
C ILE A 26 37.46 -6.58 17.36
N ALA A 27 37.42 -7.84 17.79
CA ALA A 27 38.48 -8.81 17.52
C ALA A 27 38.46 -9.27 16.06
N ALA A 28 39.53 -9.93 15.61
CA ALA A 28 39.52 -10.60 14.31
C ALA A 28 38.33 -11.57 14.23
N ASP A 29 37.61 -11.57 13.11
CA ASP A 29 36.43 -12.41 12.84
C ASP A 29 35.27 -12.18 13.81
N GLY A 30 35.32 -11.13 14.64
CA GLY A 30 34.26 -10.74 15.55
C GLY A 30 33.11 -10.02 14.86
N THR A 31 31.96 -9.96 15.53
CA THR A 31 30.76 -9.24 15.10
C THR A 31 30.33 -8.23 16.15
N GLN A 32 29.89 -7.06 15.72
CA GLN A 32 29.34 -6.02 16.60
C GLN A 32 28.05 -5.46 16.02
N THR A 33 26.99 -5.51 16.79
CA THR A 33 25.73 -4.86 16.46
C THR A 33 25.75 -3.41 16.91
N PHE A 34 25.16 -2.53 16.10
CA PHE A 34 24.97 -1.13 16.44
C PHE A 34 23.61 -0.66 15.91
N THR A 35 23.08 0.40 16.51
CA THR A 35 21.82 1.03 16.10
C THR A 35 22.10 2.39 15.47
N VAL A 36 21.46 2.69 14.35
CA VAL A 36 21.46 4.01 13.75
C VAL A 36 20.06 4.60 13.90
N ARG A 37 19.94 5.68 14.66
CA ARG A 37 18.68 6.44 14.77
C ARG A 37 18.77 7.66 13.87
N MET A 38 17.74 7.88 13.06
CA MET A 38 17.59 9.01 12.17
C MET A 38 16.30 9.74 12.53
N ALA A 39 16.42 10.92 13.12
CA ALA A 39 15.28 11.77 13.44
C ALA A 39 15.21 12.92 12.43
N ARG A 40 14.07 13.07 11.75
CA ARG A 40 13.87 14.21 10.86
C ARG A 40 13.91 15.49 11.68
N LYS A 41 14.66 16.48 11.23
CA LYS A 41 14.67 17.82 11.83
C LYS A 41 13.29 18.46 11.75
N THR A 42 13.02 19.40 12.65
CA THR A 42 11.75 20.15 12.71
C THR A 42 11.91 21.62 12.33
N ASP A 43 13.13 22.05 12.03
CA ASP A 43 13.49 23.41 11.64
C ASP A 43 13.48 23.61 10.10
N ALA A 44 14.00 24.75 9.64
CA ALA A 44 14.10 25.08 8.21
C ALA A 44 14.99 24.13 7.41
N ASP A 45 15.89 23.40 8.09
CA ASP A 45 16.79 22.42 7.46
C ASP A 45 16.17 21.02 7.36
N ALA A 46 14.92 20.83 7.78
CA ALA A 46 14.24 19.54 7.76
C ALA A 46 14.13 18.97 6.34
N ALA A 47 14.40 17.67 6.18
CA ALA A 47 14.20 17.01 4.90
C ALA A 47 12.74 17.15 4.44
N PRO A 48 12.47 17.53 3.17
CA PRO A 48 11.12 17.62 2.65
C PRO A 48 10.43 16.25 2.70
N LEU A 49 9.16 16.23 3.11
CA LEU A 49 8.36 14.99 3.08
C LEU A 49 8.23 14.47 1.64
N GLY A 50 8.25 13.16 1.48
CA GLY A 50 8.14 12.49 0.19
C GLY A 50 9.39 12.56 -0.69
N THR A 51 10.45 13.24 -0.27
CA THR A 51 11.70 13.41 -1.03
C THR A 51 12.81 12.54 -0.44
N TRP A 52 13.59 11.87 -1.29
CA TRP A 52 14.74 11.08 -0.85
C TRP A 52 15.87 11.96 -0.31
N ALA A 53 16.24 11.75 0.95
CA ALA A 53 17.46 12.25 1.53
C ALA A 53 18.55 11.16 1.45
N VAL A 54 19.71 11.51 0.93
CA VAL A 54 20.83 10.58 0.76
C VAL A 54 22.02 11.04 1.60
N GLY A 55 22.59 10.12 2.36
CA GLY A 55 23.68 10.36 3.26
C GLY A 55 24.63 9.16 3.36
N LYS A 56 25.40 9.13 4.43
CA LYS A 56 26.38 8.06 4.65
C LYS A 56 26.66 7.84 6.13
N LEU A 57 26.93 6.60 6.48
CA LEU A 57 27.59 6.17 7.72
C LEU A 57 29.03 5.78 7.38
N ILE A 58 29.98 6.22 8.18
CA ILE A 58 31.40 5.91 8.03
C ILE A 58 31.92 5.35 9.35
N TRP A 59 32.58 4.21 9.29
CA TRP A 59 33.38 3.65 10.36
C TRP A 59 34.87 3.79 10.02
N ASN A 60 35.64 4.44 10.90
CA ASN A 60 37.06 4.58 10.76
C ASN A 60 37.75 3.83 11.89
N GLY A 61 38.72 2.96 11.57
CA GLY A 61 39.49 2.20 12.58
C GLY A 61 40.37 1.14 11.94
N GLY A 62 41.35 0.66 12.67
CA GLY A 62 42.22 -0.43 12.23
C GLY A 62 42.97 -0.16 10.90
N GLY A 63 43.19 1.12 10.52
CA GLY A 63 43.72 1.48 9.23
C GLY A 63 42.75 1.40 8.05
N HIS A 64 41.43 1.17 8.32
CA HIS A 64 40.41 1.03 7.31
C HIS A 64 39.27 2.07 7.48
N THR A 65 38.65 2.39 6.36
CA THR A 65 37.40 3.18 6.31
C THR A 65 36.31 2.36 5.65
N VAL A 66 35.26 2.07 6.41
CA VAL A 66 34.06 1.37 5.90
C VAL A 66 32.96 2.41 5.69
N ARG A 67 32.35 2.43 4.50
CA ARG A 67 31.27 3.35 4.14
C ARG A 67 30.02 2.59 3.81
N SER A 68 28.90 3.01 4.43
CA SER A 68 27.56 2.51 4.13
C SER A 68 26.69 3.67 3.66
N PRO A 69 26.08 3.62 2.48
CA PRO A 69 25.12 4.63 2.05
C PRO A 69 23.88 4.58 2.93
N ILE A 70 23.27 5.74 3.15
CA ILE A 70 21.98 5.90 3.79
C ILE A 70 21.05 6.57 2.78
N ALA A 71 19.85 6.02 2.58
CA ALA A 71 18.79 6.65 1.81
C ALA A 71 17.48 6.55 2.60
N VAL A 72 16.85 7.69 2.87
CA VAL A 72 15.59 7.79 3.64
C VAL A 72 14.64 8.71 2.90
N ARG A 73 13.38 8.30 2.80
CA ARG A 73 12.28 9.12 2.31
C ARG A 73 11.34 9.39 3.49
N PRO A 74 11.36 10.58 4.09
CA PRO A 74 10.48 10.88 5.21
C PRO A 74 9.03 10.97 4.75
N VAL A 75 8.13 10.39 5.53
CA VAL A 75 6.68 10.45 5.33
C VAL A 75 6.03 11.11 6.55
N ALA A 76 4.86 11.71 6.37
CA ALA A 76 4.11 12.27 7.48
C ALA A 76 3.51 11.17 8.36
N LEU A 77 3.15 10.04 7.74
CA LEU A 77 2.62 8.85 8.40
C LEU A 77 3.12 7.62 7.62
N ALA A 78 3.59 6.62 8.30
CA ALA A 78 3.76 5.29 7.74
C ALA A 78 2.55 4.45 8.15
N ALA A 79 1.73 4.04 7.19
CA ALA A 79 0.56 3.20 7.37
C ALA A 79 0.61 2.02 6.39
N PRO A 80 -0.01 0.88 6.69
CA PRO A 80 -0.15 -0.21 5.73
C PRO A 80 -1.00 0.25 4.54
N GLY A 81 -0.64 -0.16 3.33
CA GLY A 81 -1.44 0.13 2.14
C GLY A 81 -2.81 -0.54 2.19
N GLU A 82 -2.90 -1.68 2.84
CA GLU A 82 -4.15 -2.42 3.01
C GLU A 82 -4.13 -3.30 4.26
N VAL A 83 -5.32 -3.50 4.86
CA VAL A 83 -5.60 -4.50 5.87
C VAL A 83 -6.76 -5.38 5.43
N HIS A 84 -6.58 -6.70 5.60
CA HIS A 84 -7.53 -7.71 5.15
C HIS A 84 -8.22 -8.38 6.33
N ALA A 85 -9.48 -8.72 6.16
CA ALA A 85 -10.24 -9.54 7.07
C ALA A 85 -11.10 -10.55 6.32
N ALA A 86 -11.35 -11.70 6.94
CA ALA A 86 -12.25 -12.69 6.38
C ALA A 86 -13.71 -12.17 6.31
N ALA A 87 -14.48 -12.69 5.37
CA ALA A 87 -15.90 -12.36 5.19
C ALA A 87 -16.67 -12.55 6.49
N SER A 88 -17.35 -11.50 6.95
CA SER A 88 -18.16 -11.53 8.17
C SER A 88 -19.15 -10.37 8.20
N ALA A 89 -20.28 -10.56 8.86
CA ALA A 89 -21.28 -9.51 9.03
C ALA A 89 -20.84 -8.41 9.99
N GLY A 90 -19.89 -8.70 10.87
CA GLY A 90 -19.27 -7.75 11.79
C GLY A 90 -17.96 -8.32 12.33
N GLY A 91 -17.01 -7.45 12.64
CA GLY A 91 -15.69 -7.84 13.13
C GLY A 91 -14.76 -6.65 13.26
N SER A 92 -13.49 -6.95 13.52
CA SER A 92 -12.45 -5.94 13.60
C SER A 92 -11.10 -6.49 13.16
N THR A 93 -10.23 -5.60 12.71
CA THR A 93 -8.82 -5.89 12.47
C THR A 93 -7.98 -4.72 12.97
N SER A 94 -6.82 -5.03 13.57
CA SER A 94 -5.91 -4.01 14.10
C SER A 94 -4.67 -3.91 13.22
N TYR A 95 -4.13 -2.69 13.11
CA TYR A 95 -2.93 -2.41 12.35
C TYR A 95 -2.13 -1.29 13.01
N GLU A 96 -0.84 -1.26 12.74
CA GLU A 96 0.04 -0.21 13.27
C GLU A 96 0.23 0.90 12.25
N VAL A 97 0.28 2.12 12.74
CA VAL A 97 0.73 3.30 12.00
C VAL A 97 1.83 4.00 12.79
N THR A 98 2.81 4.55 12.08
CA THR A 98 3.92 5.30 12.71
C THR A 98 3.89 6.75 12.23
N PRO A 99 3.49 7.70 13.07
CA PRO A 99 3.45 9.11 12.73
C PRO A 99 4.86 9.73 12.62
N GLY A 100 5.07 10.59 11.62
CA GLY A 100 6.25 11.44 11.52
C GLY A 100 6.13 12.77 12.28
N PHE A 101 5.07 12.93 13.10
CA PHE A 101 4.77 14.13 13.87
C PHE A 101 4.21 13.77 15.25
N SER A 102 4.20 14.75 16.17
CA SER A 102 3.51 14.64 17.45
C SER A 102 2.28 15.53 17.46
N GLY A 103 1.21 15.10 18.14
CA GLY A 103 -0.05 15.84 18.23
C GLY A 103 -1.27 14.94 18.07
N THR A 104 -2.23 15.39 17.27
CA THR A 104 -3.48 14.66 17.01
C THR A 104 -3.46 14.07 15.61
N LEU A 105 -3.80 12.79 15.51
CA LEU A 105 -4.07 12.07 14.26
C LEU A 105 -5.59 11.83 14.20
N ASP A 106 -6.25 12.45 13.22
CA ASP A 106 -7.64 12.16 12.90
C ASP A 106 -7.71 11.18 11.73
N SER A 107 -8.68 10.28 11.77
CA SER A 107 -9.00 9.36 10.69
C SER A 107 -10.34 9.71 10.05
N SER A 108 -10.49 9.47 8.78
CA SER A 108 -11.78 9.54 8.10
C SER A 108 -11.96 8.31 7.22
N VAL A 109 -13.18 7.80 7.16
CA VAL A 109 -13.50 6.57 6.43
C VAL A 109 -14.39 6.84 5.22
N ALA A 110 -14.23 6.02 4.19
CA ALA A 110 -15.12 5.93 3.04
C ALA A 110 -15.45 4.46 2.78
N GLY A 111 -16.70 4.15 2.49
CA GLY A 111 -17.19 2.77 2.41
C GLY A 111 -17.52 2.25 3.82
N LEU A 112 -17.55 0.96 4.08
CA LEU A 112 -17.26 -0.20 3.22
C LEU A 112 -18.36 -0.36 2.15
N VAL A 113 -17.96 -0.44 0.89
CA VAL A 113 -18.89 -0.70 -0.21
C VAL A 113 -18.83 -2.17 -0.63
N ALA A 114 -19.98 -2.75 -0.91
CA ALA A 114 -20.05 -4.10 -1.45
C ALA A 114 -19.54 -4.13 -2.89
N GLY A 115 -18.72 -5.13 -3.23
CA GLY A 115 -18.32 -5.39 -4.60
C GLY A 115 -19.50 -5.84 -5.47
N THR A 116 -19.47 -5.46 -6.74
CA THR A 116 -20.42 -5.90 -7.76
C THR A 116 -19.77 -7.05 -8.55
N PRO A 117 -20.21 -8.31 -8.35
CA PRO A 117 -19.66 -9.45 -9.06
C PRO A 117 -20.27 -9.56 -10.47
N ASN A 118 -19.45 -9.93 -11.44
CA ASN A 118 -19.81 -10.23 -12.81
C ASN A 118 -19.24 -11.60 -13.17
N ALA A 119 -20.06 -12.61 -13.26
CA ALA A 119 -19.65 -13.96 -13.64
C ALA A 119 -19.75 -14.14 -15.13
N ASP A 120 -18.70 -14.66 -15.76
CA ASP A 120 -18.66 -14.98 -17.21
C ASP A 120 -17.61 -16.08 -17.48
N THR A 121 -17.34 -16.32 -18.75
CA THR A 121 -16.32 -17.27 -19.23
C THR A 121 -15.49 -16.64 -20.33
N VAL A 122 -14.19 -16.95 -20.38
CA VAL A 122 -13.31 -16.64 -21.51
C VAL A 122 -12.66 -17.89 -22.06
N THR A 123 -12.32 -17.83 -23.34
CA THR A 123 -11.46 -18.82 -24.02
C THR A 123 -10.11 -18.18 -24.34
N ALA A 124 -9.08 -19.01 -24.57
CA ALA A 124 -7.79 -18.49 -25.01
C ALA A 124 -7.88 -17.71 -26.32
N GLY A 125 -7.15 -16.58 -26.37
CA GLY A 125 -7.03 -15.75 -27.58
C GLY A 125 -6.30 -14.45 -27.35
N ALA A 126 -5.80 -13.83 -28.42
CA ALA A 126 -5.11 -12.55 -28.34
C ALA A 126 -6.05 -11.44 -27.84
N PHE A 127 -5.51 -10.54 -27.03
CA PHE A 127 -6.23 -9.35 -26.57
C PHE A 127 -6.34 -8.31 -27.69
N ASP A 128 -7.54 -7.85 -27.95
CA ASP A 128 -7.84 -6.67 -28.77
C ASP A 128 -9.02 -5.91 -28.16
N PRO A 129 -8.84 -4.67 -27.66
CA PRO A 129 -9.92 -3.91 -27.04
C PRO A 129 -11.03 -3.52 -28.06
N ALA A 130 -10.76 -3.56 -29.38
CA ALA A 130 -11.74 -3.31 -30.41
C ALA A 130 -12.60 -4.53 -30.73
N VAL A 131 -12.16 -5.75 -30.34
CA VAL A 131 -12.81 -7.03 -30.68
C VAL A 131 -13.19 -7.77 -29.40
N THR A 132 -14.42 -7.53 -28.93
CA THR A 132 -14.98 -8.29 -27.79
C THR A 132 -15.65 -9.58 -28.30
N GLY A 133 -15.54 -10.64 -27.51
CA GLY A 133 -16.10 -11.94 -27.89
C GLY A 133 -15.78 -13.05 -26.86
N ALA A 134 -15.43 -14.23 -27.37
CA ALA A 134 -15.15 -15.38 -26.51
C ALA A 134 -13.82 -15.20 -25.71
N ALA A 135 -12.81 -14.60 -26.32
CA ALA A 135 -11.48 -14.44 -25.70
C ALA A 135 -11.35 -13.14 -24.88
N THR A 136 -12.14 -12.10 -25.18
CA THR A 136 -12.07 -10.80 -24.53
C THR A 136 -13.47 -10.33 -24.12
N LYS A 137 -13.70 -10.14 -22.84
CA LYS A 137 -14.95 -9.60 -22.29
C LYS A 137 -14.72 -8.16 -21.82
N LYS A 138 -15.76 -7.33 -21.96
CA LYS A 138 -15.74 -5.93 -21.61
C LYS A 138 -16.82 -5.60 -20.59
N TYR A 139 -16.44 -4.87 -19.56
CA TYR A 139 -17.33 -4.30 -18.53
C TYR A 139 -17.14 -2.80 -18.46
N THR A 140 -18.23 -2.07 -18.28
CA THR A 140 -18.18 -0.61 -18.16
C THR A 140 -18.50 -0.20 -16.75
N VAL A 141 -17.59 0.57 -16.11
CA VAL A 141 -17.72 1.01 -14.72
C VAL A 141 -17.61 2.53 -14.65
N VAL A 142 -18.57 3.17 -13.99
CA VAL A 142 -18.58 4.62 -13.80
C VAL A 142 -17.94 4.95 -12.45
N VAL A 143 -16.97 5.85 -12.46
CA VAL A 143 -16.29 6.37 -11.28
C VAL A 143 -16.67 7.85 -11.12
N ALA A 144 -17.26 8.18 -9.98
CA ALA A 144 -17.65 9.57 -9.67
C ALA A 144 -16.44 10.44 -9.32
N ALA A 145 -16.61 11.75 -9.42
CA ALA A 145 -15.58 12.68 -8.98
C ALA A 145 -15.36 12.58 -7.46
N GLY A 146 -14.10 12.54 -7.05
CA GLY A 146 -13.71 12.42 -5.64
C GLY A 146 -13.71 11.01 -5.08
N ALA A 147 -13.91 9.98 -5.92
CA ALA A 147 -13.75 8.59 -5.51
C ALA A 147 -12.38 8.35 -4.88
N LYS A 148 -12.36 7.61 -3.79
CA LYS A 148 -11.14 7.31 -3.01
C LYS A 148 -10.36 6.14 -3.60
N ALA A 149 -11.09 5.12 -4.09
CA ALA A 149 -10.48 3.96 -4.74
C ALA A 149 -11.43 3.34 -5.77
N ALA A 150 -10.83 2.70 -6.79
CA ALA A 150 -11.52 1.74 -7.63
C ALA A 150 -10.68 0.47 -7.69
N ARG A 151 -11.32 -0.69 -7.50
CA ARG A 151 -10.66 -2.00 -7.57
C ARG A 151 -11.44 -2.91 -8.49
N PHE A 152 -10.70 -3.66 -9.31
CA PHE A 152 -11.19 -4.72 -10.18
C PHE A 152 -10.43 -5.99 -9.79
N SER A 153 -11.15 -6.96 -9.22
CA SER A 153 -10.58 -8.23 -8.75
C SER A 153 -11.15 -9.35 -9.59
N LEU A 154 -10.28 -10.07 -10.27
CA LEU A 154 -10.59 -11.18 -11.16
C LEU A 154 -10.23 -12.50 -10.48
N ASP A 155 -11.23 -13.33 -10.22
CA ASP A 155 -11.07 -14.63 -9.60
C ASP A 155 -11.45 -15.71 -10.61
N ALA A 156 -10.49 -16.49 -11.08
CA ALA A 156 -10.69 -17.55 -12.06
C ALA A 156 -11.08 -18.88 -11.39
N ALA A 157 -12.01 -19.61 -12.01
CA ALA A 157 -12.39 -20.93 -11.51
C ALA A 157 -11.32 -22.02 -11.79
N ASN A 158 -10.44 -21.78 -12.76
CA ASN A 158 -9.37 -22.69 -13.14
C ASN A 158 -8.00 -22.01 -12.91
N SER A 159 -7.33 -22.37 -11.83
CA SER A 159 -6.02 -21.83 -11.45
C SER A 159 -4.87 -22.22 -12.41
N GLY A 160 -5.10 -23.12 -13.36
CA GLY A 160 -4.14 -23.50 -14.39
C GLY A 160 -4.22 -22.68 -15.67
N THR A 161 -5.04 -21.61 -15.68
CA THR A 161 -5.16 -20.67 -16.80
C THR A 161 -4.33 -19.41 -16.53
N ASP A 162 -4.15 -18.62 -17.56
CA ASP A 162 -3.52 -17.30 -17.53
C ASP A 162 -4.55 -16.31 -18.08
N LEU A 163 -5.15 -15.52 -17.18
CA LEU A 163 -6.13 -14.50 -17.51
C LEU A 163 -5.51 -13.12 -17.28
N ASP A 164 -5.80 -12.18 -18.17
CA ASP A 164 -5.32 -10.81 -18.09
C ASP A 164 -6.47 -9.84 -17.79
N LEU A 165 -6.15 -8.79 -17.05
CA LEU A 165 -7.05 -7.69 -16.70
C LEU A 165 -6.51 -6.36 -17.22
N TYR A 166 -7.26 -5.70 -18.10
CA TYR A 166 -6.90 -4.39 -18.65
C TYR A 166 -7.96 -3.35 -18.31
N VAL A 167 -7.52 -2.14 -17.95
CA VAL A 167 -8.40 -1.02 -17.59
C VAL A 167 -8.12 0.17 -18.50
N TYR A 168 -9.13 0.61 -19.21
CA TYR A 168 -9.06 1.74 -20.14
C TYR A 168 -9.97 2.88 -19.69
N GLN A 169 -9.56 4.12 -19.97
CA GLN A 169 -10.40 5.30 -19.85
C GLN A 169 -10.27 6.14 -21.12
N GLY A 170 -11.40 6.46 -21.77
CA GLY A 170 -11.40 7.25 -23.01
C GLY A 170 -10.57 6.61 -24.13
N GLY A 171 -10.47 5.27 -24.19
CA GLY A 171 -9.68 4.55 -25.18
C GLY A 171 -8.18 4.44 -24.85
N THR A 172 -7.73 4.99 -23.72
CA THR A 172 -6.34 4.91 -23.26
C THR A 172 -6.22 3.86 -22.16
N LEU A 173 -5.21 2.98 -22.25
CA LEU A 173 -4.86 2.04 -21.17
C LEU A 173 -4.34 2.83 -19.98
N VAL A 174 -5.00 2.71 -18.82
CA VAL A 174 -4.65 3.43 -17.59
C VAL A 174 -4.13 2.53 -16.49
N ALA A 175 -4.47 1.23 -16.51
CA ALA A 175 -3.93 0.24 -15.61
C ALA A 175 -4.09 -1.17 -16.21
N LEU A 176 -3.27 -2.09 -15.75
CA LEU A 176 -3.37 -3.50 -16.13
C LEU A 176 -2.79 -4.40 -15.03
N SER A 177 -3.26 -5.63 -14.98
CA SER A 177 -2.64 -6.75 -14.30
C SER A 177 -2.65 -7.92 -15.29
N ALA A 178 -1.46 -8.32 -15.72
CA ALA A 178 -1.23 -9.33 -16.77
C ALA A 178 0.01 -10.14 -16.36
N SER A 179 -0.14 -10.89 -15.30
CA SER A 179 0.87 -11.81 -14.80
C SER A 179 0.63 -13.20 -15.40
N GLY A 180 1.49 -14.18 -15.11
CA GLY A 180 1.22 -15.57 -15.52
C GLY A 180 0.24 -16.29 -14.58
N ALA A 181 -0.54 -15.57 -13.78
CA ALA A 181 -1.53 -16.11 -12.84
C ALA A 181 -2.93 -16.16 -13.47
N ALA A 182 -3.79 -16.95 -12.84
CA ALA A 182 -5.20 -17.03 -13.23
C ALA A 182 -6.02 -15.88 -12.63
N ASP A 183 -5.65 -15.43 -11.41
CA ASP A 183 -6.31 -14.37 -10.69
C ASP A 183 -5.52 -13.08 -10.86
N GLU A 184 -6.21 -11.99 -11.16
CA GLU A 184 -5.61 -10.69 -11.39
C GLU A 184 -6.35 -9.59 -10.63
N GLU A 185 -5.63 -8.57 -10.20
CA GLU A 185 -6.23 -7.42 -9.51
C GLU A 185 -5.61 -6.10 -9.96
N VAL A 186 -6.46 -5.12 -10.19
CA VAL A 186 -6.09 -3.72 -10.40
C VAL A 186 -6.73 -2.88 -9.30
N THR A 187 -5.91 -2.13 -8.56
CA THR A 187 -6.37 -1.13 -7.60
C THR A 187 -5.84 0.25 -7.98
N MET A 188 -6.74 1.21 -8.09
CA MET A 188 -6.43 2.61 -8.36
C MET A 188 -6.86 3.46 -7.16
N LEU A 189 -5.93 4.22 -6.59
CA LEU A 189 -6.21 5.20 -5.54
C LEU A 189 -6.50 6.57 -6.18
N ALA A 190 -7.49 7.29 -5.64
CA ALA A 190 -7.95 8.57 -6.16
C ALA A 190 -8.14 8.57 -7.69
N PRO A 191 -8.89 7.60 -8.26
CA PRO A 191 -9.07 7.49 -9.70
C PRO A 191 -9.73 8.74 -10.26
N ALA A 192 -9.37 9.11 -11.50
CA ALA A 192 -10.04 10.20 -12.21
C ALA A 192 -11.52 9.86 -12.43
N ALA A 193 -12.39 10.88 -12.35
CA ALA A 193 -13.80 10.68 -12.67
C ALA A 193 -14.00 10.30 -14.14
N GLY A 194 -14.98 9.47 -14.42
CA GLY A 194 -15.35 9.08 -15.77
C GLY A 194 -15.75 7.64 -15.91
N THR A 195 -15.86 7.21 -17.15
CA THR A 195 -16.21 5.83 -17.50
C THR A 195 -14.94 5.04 -17.79
N TYR A 196 -14.81 3.90 -17.13
CA TYR A 196 -13.74 2.94 -17.32
C TYR A 196 -14.27 1.71 -18.05
N ASP A 197 -13.53 1.27 -19.05
CA ASP A 197 -13.74 0.00 -19.74
C ASP A 197 -12.75 -1.01 -19.18
N VAL A 198 -13.29 -2.03 -18.52
CA VAL A 198 -12.52 -3.11 -17.87
C VAL A 198 -12.63 -4.36 -18.74
N TYR A 199 -11.50 -4.86 -19.18
CA TYR A 199 -11.44 -6.03 -20.05
C TYR A 199 -10.83 -7.21 -19.32
N VAL A 200 -11.46 -8.37 -19.45
CA VAL A 200 -10.91 -9.68 -19.06
C VAL A 200 -10.56 -10.42 -20.35
N ASN A 201 -9.33 -10.86 -20.46
CA ASN A 201 -8.83 -11.64 -21.58
C ASN A 201 -8.33 -13.00 -21.11
N GLY A 202 -8.63 -14.05 -21.86
CA GLY A 202 -8.02 -15.36 -21.69
C GLY A 202 -6.72 -15.43 -22.47
N PHE A 203 -5.58 -15.01 -21.85
CA PHE A 203 -4.28 -15.07 -22.53
C PHE A 203 -3.90 -16.51 -22.84
N ALA A 204 -3.96 -17.42 -21.86
CA ALA A 204 -3.74 -18.84 -22.06
C ALA A 204 -4.74 -19.70 -21.28
N GLY A 205 -5.39 -20.61 -21.99
CA GLY A 205 -6.43 -21.48 -21.43
C GLY A 205 -7.83 -20.85 -21.45
N SER A 206 -8.80 -21.58 -20.91
CA SER A 206 -10.21 -21.15 -20.82
C SER A 206 -10.70 -21.35 -19.42
N SER A 207 -11.40 -20.36 -18.88
CA SER A 207 -11.95 -20.39 -17.51
C SER A 207 -13.30 -19.70 -17.43
N ALA A 208 -14.15 -20.19 -16.54
CA ALA A 208 -15.15 -19.36 -15.90
C ALA A 208 -14.44 -18.48 -14.87
N TYR A 209 -14.96 -17.26 -14.62
CA TYR A 209 -14.41 -16.32 -13.66
C TYR A 209 -15.48 -15.47 -13.04
N VAL A 210 -15.11 -14.77 -11.98
CA VAL A 210 -15.89 -13.67 -11.39
C VAL A 210 -15.02 -12.42 -11.39
N LEU A 211 -15.43 -11.38 -12.10
CA LEU A 211 -14.87 -10.04 -12.00
C LEU A 211 -15.67 -9.25 -10.97
N THR A 212 -15.07 -8.92 -9.84
CA THR A 212 -15.70 -8.10 -8.80
C THR A 212 -15.20 -6.67 -8.89
N ASN A 213 -16.12 -5.72 -9.11
CA ASN A 213 -15.82 -4.30 -9.22
C ASN A 213 -16.17 -3.60 -7.90
N PHE A 214 -15.24 -2.78 -7.40
CA PHE A 214 -15.45 -1.89 -6.25
C PHE A 214 -15.19 -0.45 -6.69
N VAL A 215 -16.10 0.45 -6.34
CA VAL A 215 -15.89 1.90 -6.45
C VAL A 215 -16.22 2.50 -5.08
N VAL A 216 -15.17 2.93 -4.37
CA VAL A 216 -15.29 3.59 -3.07
C VAL A 216 -15.29 5.08 -3.34
N ASP A 217 -16.45 5.72 -3.22
CA ASP A 217 -16.58 7.17 -3.29
C ASP A 217 -16.08 7.85 -2.00
N SER A 218 -16.42 9.11 -1.79
CA SER A 218 -16.02 9.85 -0.57
C SER A 218 -17.04 9.72 0.58
N VAL A 219 -18.05 8.87 0.44
CA VAL A 219 -19.14 8.75 1.41
C VAL A 219 -18.79 7.71 2.47
N ASP A 220 -18.95 8.10 3.74
CA ASP A 220 -18.98 7.17 4.86
C ASP A 220 -20.33 6.42 4.83
N ALA A 221 -20.29 5.10 4.67
CA ALA A 221 -21.47 4.26 4.69
C ALA A 221 -21.99 3.97 6.10
N GLY A 222 -21.29 4.43 7.15
CA GLY A 222 -21.64 4.23 8.55
C GLY A 222 -21.42 2.81 9.06
N ASN A 223 -20.71 1.99 8.33
CA ASN A 223 -20.48 0.57 8.66
C ASN A 223 -19.00 0.25 8.99
N LEU A 224 -18.10 1.26 8.98
CA LEU A 224 -16.70 1.17 9.33
C LEU A 224 -16.33 2.26 10.34
N VAL A 225 -15.67 1.89 11.42
CA VAL A 225 -15.20 2.83 12.46
C VAL A 225 -13.75 2.54 12.76
N ILE A 226 -12.94 3.59 12.91
CA ILE A 226 -11.54 3.51 13.37
C ILE A 226 -11.45 3.92 14.83
N SER A 227 -10.64 3.22 15.61
CA SER A 227 -10.42 3.53 17.03
C SER A 227 -8.96 3.27 17.41
N PRO A 228 -8.33 4.16 18.23
CA PRO A 228 -8.83 5.45 18.67
C PRO A 228 -8.92 6.48 17.53
N ASP A 229 -9.97 7.32 17.54
CA ASP A 229 -10.12 8.45 16.63
C ASP A 229 -10.89 9.58 17.35
N PRO A 230 -10.26 10.77 17.57
CA PRO A 230 -8.88 11.09 17.27
C PRO A 230 -7.88 10.33 18.16
N ALA A 231 -6.66 10.13 17.65
CA ALA A 231 -5.56 9.53 18.40
C ALA A 231 -4.51 10.56 18.79
N THR A 232 -4.02 10.52 20.03
CA THR A 232 -2.82 11.30 20.43
C THR A 232 -1.57 10.53 20.03
N VAL A 233 -0.68 11.18 19.30
CA VAL A 233 0.50 10.55 18.70
C VAL A 233 1.81 11.26 19.07
N THR A 234 2.88 10.49 19.12
CA THR A 234 4.25 10.96 19.29
C THR A 234 5.05 10.56 18.04
N SER A 235 5.87 11.48 17.56
CA SER A 235 6.70 11.24 16.36
C SER A 235 7.59 10.00 16.53
N ALA A 236 7.58 9.15 15.51
CA ALA A 236 8.32 7.89 15.43
C ALA A 236 7.92 6.81 16.46
N GLU A 237 6.86 7.01 17.22
CA GLU A 237 6.30 5.99 18.11
C GLU A 237 5.10 5.34 17.40
N PRO A 238 5.13 4.01 17.14
CA PRO A 238 4.01 3.33 16.52
C PRO A 238 2.79 3.32 17.46
N ILE A 239 1.61 3.47 16.87
CA ILE A 239 0.34 3.27 17.55
C ILE A 239 -0.51 2.23 16.82
N THR A 240 -1.34 1.53 17.56
CA THR A 240 -2.31 0.58 16.99
C THR A 240 -3.64 1.29 16.75
N LEU A 241 -4.13 1.20 15.52
CA LEU A 241 -5.50 1.54 15.16
C LEU A 241 -6.29 0.25 14.94
N THR A 242 -7.58 0.28 15.24
CA THR A 242 -8.50 -0.83 15.02
C THR A 242 -9.62 -0.38 14.10
N ALA A 243 -9.76 -1.04 12.97
CA ALA A 243 -10.89 -0.93 12.07
C ALA A 243 -11.98 -1.93 12.52
N THR A 244 -13.17 -1.43 12.83
CA THR A 244 -14.33 -2.24 13.25
C THR A 244 -15.46 -2.02 12.28
N TRP A 245 -16.10 -3.10 11.83
CA TRP A 245 -17.24 -3.04 10.92
C TRP A 245 -18.44 -3.82 11.44
N SER A 246 -19.63 -3.45 10.96
CA SER A 246 -20.87 -4.09 11.32
C SER A 246 -21.93 -3.94 10.21
N GLY A 247 -22.94 -4.81 10.24
CA GLY A 247 -24.07 -4.71 9.32
C GLY A 247 -23.75 -5.14 7.88
N LEU A 248 -22.65 -5.86 7.65
CA LEU A 248 -22.31 -6.38 6.33
C LEU A 248 -23.05 -7.70 6.04
N ASP A 249 -23.18 -8.02 4.75
CA ASP A 249 -23.60 -9.32 4.27
C ASP A 249 -22.37 -10.23 4.13
N ALA A 250 -22.26 -11.24 5.00
CA ALA A 250 -21.10 -12.15 5.02
C ALA A 250 -20.89 -12.98 3.74
N THR A 251 -21.82 -12.90 2.78
CA THR A 251 -21.70 -13.58 1.47
C THR A 251 -21.05 -12.68 0.41
N LYS A 252 -20.76 -11.41 0.74
CA LYS A 252 -20.19 -10.42 -0.17
C LYS A 252 -18.80 -10.02 0.26
N ARG A 253 -18.03 -9.51 -0.70
CA ARG A 253 -16.74 -8.86 -0.48
C ARG A 253 -16.96 -7.34 -0.38
N TYR A 254 -16.19 -6.69 0.47
CA TYR A 254 -16.30 -5.26 0.72
C TYR A 254 -14.94 -4.58 0.64
N LEU A 255 -14.94 -3.32 0.24
CA LEU A 255 -13.76 -2.45 0.22
C LEU A 255 -14.11 -1.09 0.83
N GLY A 256 -13.21 -0.58 1.66
CA GLY A 256 -13.25 0.76 2.20
C GLY A 256 -11.88 1.42 2.19
N VAL A 257 -11.84 2.69 2.52
CA VAL A 257 -10.63 3.52 2.57
C VAL A 257 -10.58 4.27 3.89
N VAL A 258 -9.45 4.23 4.56
CA VAL A 258 -9.12 5.08 5.70
C VAL A 258 -8.14 6.15 5.22
N SER A 259 -8.49 7.41 5.44
CA SER A 259 -7.62 8.58 5.19
C SER A 259 -7.21 9.17 6.52
N TYR A 260 -6.04 9.79 6.58
CA TYR A 260 -5.47 10.34 7.81
C TYR A 260 -5.19 11.84 7.67
N SER A 261 -5.39 12.59 8.77
CA SER A 261 -4.96 13.99 8.81
C SER A 261 -3.45 14.11 8.65
N ASN A 262 -3.00 15.19 8.02
CA ASN A 262 -1.59 15.49 7.80
C ASN A 262 -0.80 14.45 6.97
N ALA A 263 -1.48 13.51 6.30
CA ALA A 263 -0.85 12.51 5.46
C ALA A 263 -1.58 12.36 4.11
N SER A 264 -0.85 12.01 3.07
CA SER A 264 -1.41 11.62 1.77
C SER A 264 -1.65 10.11 1.68
N ASP A 265 -1.09 9.36 2.62
CA ASP A 265 -1.21 7.91 2.63
C ASP A 265 -2.63 7.48 3.01
N LEU A 266 -3.07 6.39 2.43
CA LEU A 266 -4.38 5.78 2.64
C LEU A 266 -4.17 4.33 3.06
N THR A 267 -5.09 3.80 3.86
CA THR A 267 -5.19 2.37 4.14
C THR A 267 -6.49 1.83 3.56
N LEU A 268 -6.38 0.85 2.69
CA LEU A 268 -7.54 0.10 2.24
C LEU A 268 -7.96 -0.89 3.33
N VAL A 269 -9.26 -1.07 3.49
CA VAL A 269 -9.84 -2.09 4.37
C VAL A 269 -10.68 -3.02 3.51
N SER A 270 -10.25 -4.28 3.38
CA SER A 270 -11.00 -5.30 2.63
C SER A 270 -11.55 -6.35 3.58
N VAL A 271 -12.81 -6.72 3.36
CA VAL A 271 -13.53 -7.77 4.10
C VAL A 271 -14.11 -8.74 3.09
N GLY A 272 -13.60 -9.99 3.08
CA GLY A 272 -14.09 -11.00 2.15
C GLY A 272 -13.05 -11.93 1.56
#